data_5ede6e15a0710a2d499c3edfb3e58dad
#
_entry.id   5ede6e15a0710a2d499c3edfb3e58dad
#
_cell.length_a   1.000
_cell.length_b   1.000
_cell.length_c   1.000
_cell.angle_alpha   90.00
_cell.angle_beta   90.00
_cell.angle_gamma   90.00
#
_symmetry.space_group_name_H-M   'P 1'
#
loop_
_entity.id
_entity.type
_entity.pdbx_description
1 polymer ?
#
loop_
_entity_poly.entity_id
_entity_poly.type
_entity_poly.pdbx_seq_one_letter_code
_entity_poly.pdbx_strand_id
1 'polypeptide(L)'
;MADYAEYAEYKVGVIGIPGKWSTETLADSVEEKTGYRLVIDMGEVSLDLERQRLLFKDQDLCQLDALIVKKISASYNPNTLDRLELLRVAEQAGVRVFSRAEHMLRLIDRLSCTVTLRNAGIPMPATRVTEDVGAAATAVQDFGSTVFKPLYSTKARGMCVIDAHRDHDEIEREIRTFQAENPMMYIQQKIELPGRDLGMVFLDGDYLGTYARVSKGDAWNTTIHSGGKYAAHTPSDAVIALAQRAQAPFAMDFTTVDVAETAAGPIVFEVSAFGGFRGALEGIGINAADLYTEHVLRQLAK
;
A
#
# COMPACT_ATOMS: atom_id res chain seq x y z
N MET A 1 20.59 -19.09 17.69
CA MET A 1 19.75 -17.94 18.10
C MET A 1 20.65 -16.73 17.94
N ALA A 2 20.21 -15.73 17.16
CA ALA A 2 20.93 -14.46 17.11
C ALA A 2 20.84 -13.82 18.50
N ASP A 3 21.93 -13.24 18.96
CA ASP A 3 21.98 -12.52 20.22
C ASP A 3 21.41 -11.12 19.99
N TYR A 4 20.19 -10.88 20.42
CA TYR A 4 19.51 -9.58 20.31
C TYR A 4 19.68 -8.72 21.58
N ALA A 5 20.61 -9.08 22.49
CA ALA A 5 20.83 -8.36 23.73
C ALA A 5 21.15 -6.85 23.50
N GLU A 6 21.75 -6.53 22.35
CA GLU A 6 22.08 -5.14 21.97
C GLU A 6 20.85 -4.27 21.67
N TYR A 7 19.66 -4.90 21.42
CA TYR A 7 18.42 -4.19 21.08
C TYR A 7 17.40 -4.12 22.23
N ALA A 8 17.70 -4.73 23.35
CA ALA A 8 16.79 -4.82 24.52
C ALA A 8 16.40 -3.47 25.15
N GLU A 9 17.09 -2.39 24.80
CA GLU A 9 16.81 -1.03 25.30
C GLU A 9 15.81 -0.26 24.42
N TYR A 10 15.59 -0.70 23.15
CA TYR A 10 14.74 0.04 22.22
C TYR A 10 13.26 -0.17 22.45
N LYS A 11 12.51 0.94 22.55
CA LYS A 11 11.04 0.96 22.60
C LYS A 11 10.48 1.25 21.21
N VAL A 12 10.13 0.18 20.49
CA VAL A 12 9.60 0.27 19.14
C VAL A 12 8.10 -0.05 19.15
N GLY A 13 7.27 0.92 18.77
CA GLY A 13 5.82 0.75 18.65
C GLY A 13 5.43 0.31 17.23
N VAL A 14 4.42 -0.56 17.12
CA VAL A 14 3.86 -1.00 15.84
C VAL A 14 2.48 -0.39 15.64
N ILE A 15 2.38 0.51 14.67
CA ILE A 15 1.10 1.09 14.25
C ILE A 15 0.41 0.13 13.29
N GLY A 16 -0.80 -0.31 13.66
CA GLY A 16 -1.55 -1.27 12.87
C GLY A 16 -2.99 -1.44 13.33
N ILE A 17 -3.63 -2.47 12.86
CA ILE A 17 -4.98 -2.84 13.27
C ILE A 17 -4.87 -4.01 14.26
N PRO A 18 -5.19 -3.82 15.53
CA PRO A 18 -5.11 -4.88 16.54
C PRO A 18 -5.86 -6.14 16.12
N GLY A 19 -5.29 -7.30 16.40
CA GLY A 19 -5.83 -8.61 16.03
C GLY A 19 -5.69 -8.98 14.55
N LYS A 20 -5.11 -8.13 13.70
CA LYS A 20 -4.83 -8.49 12.30
C LYS A 20 -3.47 -9.14 12.19
N TRP A 21 -3.43 -10.31 11.54
CA TRP A 21 -2.25 -11.17 11.45
C TRP A 21 -0.96 -10.39 11.14
N SER A 22 -0.92 -9.52 10.13
CA SER A 22 0.32 -8.81 9.76
C SER A 22 0.77 -7.76 10.79
N THR A 23 -0.16 -7.22 11.58
CA THR A 23 0.14 -6.31 12.69
C THR A 23 0.73 -7.09 13.85
N GLU A 24 0.05 -8.17 14.25
CA GLU A 24 0.50 -9.00 15.37
C GLU A 24 1.84 -9.67 15.08
N THR A 25 2.01 -10.26 13.89
CA THR A 25 3.29 -10.89 13.50
C THR A 25 4.46 -9.89 13.53
N LEU A 26 4.23 -8.63 13.15
CA LEU A 26 5.28 -7.61 13.24
C LEU A 26 5.55 -7.23 14.71
N ALA A 27 4.50 -7.07 15.52
CA ALA A 27 4.64 -6.76 16.94
C ALA A 27 5.33 -7.90 17.72
N ASP A 28 5.02 -9.16 17.38
CA ASP A 28 5.68 -10.32 17.96
C ASP A 28 7.17 -10.37 17.59
N SER A 29 7.52 -10.04 16.33
CA SER A 29 8.93 -9.96 15.90
C SER A 29 9.69 -8.82 16.61
N VAL A 30 9.04 -7.68 16.87
CA VAL A 30 9.63 -6.58 17.66
C VAL A 30 9.84 -7.04 19.11
N GLU A 31 8.83 -7.65 19.73
CA GLU A 31 8.90 -8.16 21.10
C GLU A 31 10.00 -9.20 21.28
N GLU A 32 10.13 -10.14 20.34
CA GLU A 32 11.19 -11.18 20.38
C GLU A 32 12.59 -10.56 20.42
N LYS A 33 12.79 -9.45 19.70
CA LYS A 33 14.11 -8.85 19.54
C LYS A 33 14.43 -7.74 20.56
N THR A 34 13.40 -7.09 21.14
CA THR A 34 13.58 -5.94 22.04
C THR A 34 13.03 -6.17 23.45
N GLY A 35 12.20 -7.20 23.64
CA GLY A 35 11.44 -7.39 24.89
C GLY A 35 10.28 -6.38 25.07
N TYR A 36 10.08 -5.45 24.11
CA TYR A 36 9.04 -4.43 24.18
C TYR A 36 7.95 -4.69 23.13
N ARG A 37 6.68 -4.69 23.57
CA ARG A 37 5.53 -4.90 22.69
C ARG A 37 4.49 -3.81 22.87
N LEU A 38 4.24 -3.06 21.81
CA LEU A 38 3.19 -2.04 21.77
C LEU A 38 2.51 -2.03 20.40
N VAL A 39 1.23 -2.41 20.34
CA VAL A 39 0.39 -2.28 19.13
C VAL A 39 -0.49 -1.05 19.29
N ILE A 40 -0.42 -0.15 18.32
CA ILE A 40 -1.07 1.16 18.34
C ILE A 40 -2.15 1.22 17.27
N ASP A 41 -3.42 1.39 17.67
CA ASP A 41 -4.48 1.78 16.75
C ASP A 41 -4.54 3.31 16.67
N MET A 42 -4.28 3.85 15.49
CA MET A 42 -4.35 5.31 15.26
C MET A 42 -5.75 5.89 15.47
N GLY A 43 -6.79 5.06 15.50
CA GLY A 43 -8.15 5.49 15.87
C GLY A 43 -8.31 5.86 17.34
N GLU A 44 -7.39 5.39 18.20
CA GLU A 44 -7.38 5.66 19.65
C GLU A 44 -6.32 6.68 20.06
N VAL A 45 -5.57 7.24 19.09
CA VAL A 45 -4.51 8.21 19.35
C VAL A 45 -5.10 9.62 19.47
N SER A 46 -4.63 10.39 20.43
CA SER A 46 -4.96 11.80 20.60
C SER A 46 -3.71 12.68 20.54
N LEU A 47 -3.88 13.89 19.99
CA LEU A 47 -2.83 14.89 19.86
C LEU A 47 -3.09 16.06 20.82
N ASP A 48 -2.10 16.38 21.66
CA ASP A 48 -2.01 17.61 22.44
C ASP A 48 -0.93 18.51 21.79
N LEU A 49 -1.39 19.45 20.96
CA LEU A 49 -0.47 20.37 20.24
C LEU A 49 0.22 21.35 21.16
N GLU A 50 -0.41 21.76 22.26
CA GLU A 50 0.18 22.69 23.21
C GLU A 50 1.40 22.07 23.90
N ARG A 51 1.30 20.79 24.26
CA ARG A 51 2.40 20.04 24.89
C ARG A 51 3.24 19.25 23.90
N GLN A 52 2.89 19.27 22.63
CA GLN A 52 3.52 18.49 21.55
C GLN A 52 3.62 16.99 21.89
N ARG A 53 2.51 16.40 22.34
CA ARG A 53 2.42 15.01 22.77
C ARG A 53 1.42 14.26 21.91
N LEU A 54 1.82 13.06 21.53
CA LEU A 54 0.98 12.10 20.82
C LEU A 54 0.65 10.95 21.76
N LEU A 55 -0.58 10.91 22.26
CA LEU A 55 -0.98 10.01 23.35
C LEU A 55 -1.78 8.82 22.81
N PHE A 56 -1.38 7.62 23.21
CA PHE A 56 -2.13 6.37 23.02
C PHE A 56 -2.26 5.69 24.39
N LYS A 57 -3.50 5.65 24.92
CA LYS A 57 -3.74 5.22 26.31
C LYS A 57 -2.84 6.01 27.27
N ASP A 58 -2.08 5.32 28.11
CA ASP A 58 -1.16 5.93 29.08
C ASP A 58 0.26 6.17 28.51
N GLN A 59 0.46 5.91 27.20
CA GLN A 59 1.75 6.02 26.53
C GLN A 59 1.85 7.34 25.75
N ASP A 60 2.94 8.05 25.93
CA ASP A 60 3.34 9.16 25.05
C ASP A 60 4.21 8.60 23.92
N LEU A 61 3.67 8.56 22.71
CA LEU A 61 4.37 8.01 21.55
C LEU A 61 5.61 8.83 21.16
N CYS A 62 5.68 10.08 21.58
CA CYS A 62 6.87 10.94 21.39
C CYS A 62 8.06 10.54 22.28
N GLN A 63 7.89 9.58 23.17
CA GLN A 63 8.97 9.04 24.03
C GLN A 63 9.46 7.66 23.55
N LEU A 64 9.00 7.18 22.41
CA LEU A 64 9.50 5.95 21.78
C LEU A 64 10.75 6.24 20.95
N ASP A 65 11.57 5.21 20.74
CA ASP A 65 12.73 5.29 19.85
C ASP A 65 12.29 5.21 18.37
N ALA A 66 11.28 4.38 18.09
CA ALA A 66 10.73 4.24 16.74
C ALA A 66 9.26 3.82 16.72
N LEU A 67 8.65 4.09 15.57
CA LEU A 67 7.33 3.62 15.17
C LEU A 67 7.43 2.91 13.81
N ILE A 68 6.93 1.68 13.71
CA ILE A 68 6.80 0.96 12.45
C ILE A 68 5.34 1.00 12.02
N VAL A 69 5.06 1.57 10.85
CA VAL A 69 3.69 1.71 10.36
C VAL A 69 3.32 0.53 9.45
N LYS A 70 2.66 -0.47 10.01
CA LYS A 70 2.16 -1.63 9.25
C LYS A 70 0.80 -1.35 8.59
N LYS A 71 -0.02 -0.53 9.22
CA LYS A 71 -1.32 -0.13 8.71
C LYS A 71 -1.81 1.09 9.47
N ILE A 72 -2.25 2.13 8.76
CA ILE A 72 -2.66 3.39 9.39
C ILE A 72 -4.16 3.43 9.71
N SER A 73 -4.98 2.66 8.98
CA SER A 73 -6.44 2.61 9.12
C SER A 73 -7.01 1.30 8.57
N ALA A 74 -8.12 0.84 9.14
CA ALA A 74 -8.85 -0.33 8.63
C ALA A 74 -9.52 -0.05 7.27
N SER A 75 -10.02 1.17 7.08
CA SER A 75 -10.56 1.68 5.82
C SER A 75 -9.89 2.99 5.45
N TYR A 76 -9.67 3.22 4.16
CA TYR A 76 -9.09 4.46 3.68
C TYR A 76 -10.18 5.47 3.35
N ASN A 77 -9.94 6.70 3.80
CA ASN A 77 -10.73 7.89 3.54
C ASN A 77 -9.81 9.11 3.81
N PRO A 78 -10.25 10.34 3.60
CA PRO A 78 -9.43 11.53 3.87
C PRO A 78 -8.83 11.60 5.29
N ASN A 79 -9.54 11.11 6.33
CA ASN A 79 -9.01 11.07 7.70
C ASN A 79 -7.74 10.19 7.83
N THR A 80 -7.48 9.32 6.87
CA THR A 80 -6.22 8.55 6.82
C THR A 80 -5.01 9.46 6.65
N LEU A 81 -5.17 10.56 5.91
CA LEU A 81 -4.14 11.58 5.75
C LEU A 81 -3.89 12.31 7.07
N ASP A 82 -4.97 12.65 7.79
CA ASP A 82 -4.86 13.29 9.11
C ASP A 82 -4.08 12.42 10.10
N ARG A 83 -4.30 11.10 10.09
CA ARG A 83 -3.54 10.15 10.92
C ARG A 83 -2.05 10.14 10.60
N LEU A 84 -1.68 10.33 9.33
CA LEU A 84 -0.27 10.45 8.94
C LEU A 84 0.31 11.79 9.41
N GLU A 85 -0.47 12.89 9.37
CA GLU A 85 -0.04 14.17 9.94
C GLU A 85 0.24 14.08 11.45
N LEU A 86 -0.53 13.29 12.21
CA LEU A 86 -0.24 13.05 13.62
C LEU A 86 1.17 12.46 13.83
N LEU A 87 1.63 11.58 12.94
CA LEU A 87 2.95 10.96 13.04
C LEU A 87 4.09 11.96 12.87
N ARG A 88 3.87 13.06 12.14
CA ARG A 88 4.89 14.11 11.99
C ARG A 88 5.23 14.79 13.31
N VAL A 89 4.31 14.77 14.29
CA VAL A 89 4.61 15.27 15.65
C VAL A 89 5.62 14.36 16.35
N ALA A 90 5.47 13.04 16.21
CA ALA A 90 6.44 12.08 16.73
C ALA A 90 7.81 12.22 16.02
N GLU A 91 7.80 12.36 14.68
CA GLU A 91 9.03 12.62 13.91
C GLU A 91 9.75 13.90 14.38
N GLN A 92 9.01 14.97 14.62
CA GLN A 92 9.57 16.24 15.13
C GLN A 92 10.13 16.10 16.54
N ALA A 93 9.58 15.21 17.36
CA ALA A 93 10.10 14.88 18.69
C ALA A 93 11.35 13.99 18.66
N GLY A 94 11.77 13.52 17.48
CA GLY A 94 12.95 12.68 17.28
C GLY A 94 12.65 11.19 17.15
N VAL A 95 11.38 10.76 17.20
CA VAL A 95 10.99 9.38 17.00
C VAL A 95 11.19 9.00 15.52
N ARG A 96 11.87 7.89 15.26
CA ARG A 96 12.07 7.41 13.88
C ARG A 96 10.83 6.66 13.40
N VAL A 97 10.18 7.18 12.36
CA VAL A 97 8.98 6.56 11.77
C VAL A 97 9.35 5.81 10.49
N PHE A 98 9.05 4.53 10.45
CA PHE A 98 9.32 3.60 9.35
C PHE A 98 8.00 3.15 8.69
N SER A 99 7.66 3.56 7.45
CA SER A 99 8.33 4.61 6.68
C SER A 99 7.86 5.98 7.14
N ARG A 100 8.60 7.04 6.74
CA ARG A 100 8.25 8.41 7.11
C ARG A 100 6.85 8.80 6.66
N ALA A 101 6.17 9.60 7.46
CA ALA A 101 4.79 10.03 7.20
C ALA A 101 4.62 10.67 5.82
N GLU A 102 5.54 11.56 5.42
CA GLU A 102 5.50 12.25 4.12
C GLU A 102 5.65 11.30 2.92
N HIS A 103 6.37 10.18 3.06
CA HIS A 103 6.51 9.16 2.02
C HIS A 103 5.21 8.38 1.84
N MET A 104 4.57 8.01 2.95
CA MET A 104 3.30 7.31 2.93
C MET A 104 2.15 8.15 2.36
N LEU A 105 2.13 9.48 2.58
CA LEU A 105 1.10 10.38 2.06
C LEU A 105 0.88 10.22 0.56
N ARG A 106 1.97 10.05 -0.21
CA ARG A 106 1.91 9.87 -1.68
C ARG A 106 1.34 8.53 -2.13
N LEU A 107 1.15 7.58 -1.21
CA LEU A 107 0.68 6.22 -1.50
C LEU A 107 -0.72 5.93 -0.96
N ILE A 108 -1.23 6.76 -0.06
CA ILE A 108 -2.59 6.59 0.48
C ILE A 108 -3.64 6.99 -0.54
N ASP A 109 -3.41 8.08 -1.25
CA ASP A 109 -4.25 8.53 -2.35
C ASP A 109 -3.77 7.91 -3.67
N ARG A 110 -4.65 7.16 -4.33
CA ARG A 110 -4.38 6.51 -5.63
C ARG A 110 -3.91 7.50 -6.70
N LEU A 111 -4.50 8.69 -6.76
CA LEU A 111 -4.13 9.70 -7.75
C LEU A 111 -2.69 10.19 -7.54
N SER A 112 -2.31 10.47 -6.29
CA SER A 112 -0.96 10.90 -5.95
C SER A 112 0.09 9.84 -6.32
N CYS A 113 -0.18 8.56 -6.04
CA CYS A 113 0.66 7.45 -6.48
C CYS A 113 0.80 7.41 -8.01
N THR A 114 -0.34 7.48 -8.73
CA THR A 114 -0.37 7.43 -10.20
C THR A 114 0.39 8.59 -10.85
N VAL A 115 0.19 9.81 -10.37
CA VAL A 115 0.89 11.01 -10.87
C VAL A 115 2.40 10.89 -10.65
N THR A 116 2.82 10.42 -9.47
CA THR A 116 4.24 10.20 -9.15
C THR A 116 4.87 9.16 -10.09
N LEU A 117 4.21 8.02 -10.30
CA LEU A 117 4.67 6.98 -11.22
C LEU A 117 4.73 7.48 -12.66
N ARG A 118 3.71 8.21 -13.11
CA ARG A 118 3.67 8.74 -14.48
C ARG A 118 4.79 9.76 -14.72
N ASN A 119 5.05 10.66 -13.76
CA ASN A 119 6.12 11.64 -13.84
C ASN A 119 7.52 10.98 -13.84
N ALA A 120 7.64 9.78 -13.24
CA ALA A 120 8.85 8.95 -13.28
C ALA A 120 8.96 8.11 -14.58
N GLY A 121 8.06 8.28 -15.55
CA GLY A 121 8.08 7.55 -16.82
C GLY A 121 7.76 6.05 -16.67
N ILE A 122 7.04 5.65 -15.62
CA ILE A 122 6.68 4.25 -15.39
C ILE A 122 5.50 3.85 -16.29
N PRO A 123 5.60 2.75 -17.07
CA PRO A 123 4.49 2.20 -17.84
C PRO A 123 3.31 1.81 -16.94
N MET A 124 2.13 2.32 -17.28
CA MET A 124 0.88 2.10 -16.53
C MET A 124 -0.28 1.96 -17.51
N PRO A 125 -1.41 1.36 -17.11
CA PRO A 125 -2.63 1.42 -17.92
C PRO A 125 -3.02 2.87 -18.22
N ALA A 126 -3.64 3.11 -19.38
CA ALA A 126 -4.19 4.43 -19.70
C ALA A 126 -5.18 4.86 -18.61
N THR A 127 -5.02 6.09 -18.13
CA THR A 127 -5.79 6.59 -16.97
C THR A 127 -6.24 8.03 -17.24
N ARG A 128 -7.50 8.31 -16.94
CA ARG A 128 -8.09 9.66 -16.87
C ARG A 128 -8.72 9.89 -15.51
N VAL A 129 -8.70 11.13 -15.07
CA VAL A 129 -9.30 11.52 -13.79
C VAL A 129 -10.13 12.79 -14.05
N THR A 130 -11.38 12.78 -13.63
CA THR A 130 -12.31 13.89 -13.89
C THR A 130 -13.48 13.88 -12.91
N GLU A 131 -14.09 15.04 -12.70
CA GLU A 131 -15.39 15.19 -12.03
C GLU A 131 -16.54 15.36 -13.05
N ASP A 132 -16.21 15.54 -14.33
CA ASP A 132 -17.17 15.75 -15.42
C ASP A 132 -17.66 14.41 -16.01
N VAL A 133 -18.99 14.22 -16.02
CA VAL A 133 -19.61 12.98 -16.51
C VAL A 133 -19.39 12.78 -18.01
N GLY A 134 -19.42 13.85 -18.81
CA GLY A 134 -19.19 13.77 -20.26
C GLY A 134 -17.75 13.37 -20.59
N ALA A 135 -16.77 13.95 -19.86
CA ALA A 135 -15.37 13.55 -19.98
C ALA A 135 -15.15 12.09 -19.53
N ALA A 136 -15.86 11.64 -18.49
CA ALA A 136 -15.83 10.26 -18.05
C ALA A 136 -16.42 9.31 -19.11
N ALA A 137 -17.56 9.65 -19.72
CA ALA A 137 -18.16 8.86 -20.80
C ALA A 137 -17.23 8.79 -22.03
N THR A 138 -16.56 9.89 -22.37
CA THR A 138 -15.53 9.92 -23.42
C THR A 138 -14.37 8.97 -23.08
N ALA A 139 -13.92 8.92 -21.81
CA ALA A 139 -12.87 8.00 -21.40
C ALA A 139 -13.31 6.52 -21.56
N VAL A 140 -14.58 6.19 -21.26
CA VAL A 140 -15.14 4.84 -21.48
C VAL A 140 -15.08 4.48 -22.96
N GLN A 141 -15.50 5.40 -23.85
CA GLN A 141 -15.49 5.15 -25.29
C GLN A 141 -14.07 4.95 -25.84
N ASP A 142 -13.11 5.80 -25.41
CA ASP A 142 -11.73 5.72 -25.89
C ASP A 142 -10.98 4.48 -25.40
N PHE A 143 -11.28 4.00 -24.19
CA PHE A 143 -10.60 2.82 -23.60
C PHE A 143 -11.29 1.50 -23.89
N GLY A 144 -12.54 1.52 -24.34
CA GLY A 144 -13.35 0.33 -24.64
C GLY A 144 -13.92 -0.37 -23.40
N SER A 145 -13.08 -0.77 -22.47
CA SER A 145 -13.46 -1.34 -21.15
C SER A 145 -12.66 -0.63 -20.07
N THR A 146 -13.33 -0.17 -19.03
CA THR A 146 -12.74 0.67 -17.98
C THR A 146 -13.02 0.14 -16.59
N VAL A 147 -12.09 0.41 -15.68
CA VAL A 147 -12.27 0.20 -14.24
C VAL A 147 -12.32 1.56 -13.57
N PHE A 148 -13.45 1.88 -12.98
CA PHE A 148 -13.62 3.04 -12.10
C PHE A 148 -13.18 2.65 -10.69
N LYS A 149 -12.30 3.45 -10.09
CA LYS A 149 -11.66 3.13 -8.81
C LYS A 149 -11.82 4.28 -7.83
N PRO A 150 -12.31 4.04 -6.60
CA PRO A 150 -12.24 5.06 -5.55
C PRO A 150 -10.79 5.46 -5.29
N LEU A 151 -10.54 6.74 -5.02
CA LEU A 151 -9.19 7.23 -4.70
C LEU A 151 -8.67 6.63 -3.39
N TYR A 152 -9.54 6.54 -2.40
CA TYR A 152 -9.24 5.98 -1.09
C TYR A 152 -9.87 4.59 -0.96
N SER A 153 -9.21 3.57 -1.47
CA SER A 153 -9.70 2.19 -1.31
C SER A 153 -8.57 1.17 -1.32
N THR A 154 -8.86 0.00 -0.78
CA THR A 154 -7.94 -1.15 -0.80
C THR A 154 -8.71 -2.41 -1.18
N LYS A 155 -8.01 -3.39 -1.76
CA LYS A 155 -8.55 -4.72 -2.07
C LYS A 155 -9.72 -4.68 -3.07
N ALA A 156 -9.65 -3.81 -4.06
CA ALA A 156 -10.66 -3.59 -5.11
C ALA A 156 -12.06 -3.21 -4.61
N ARG A 157 -12.21 -2.75 -3.35
CA ARG A 157 -13.50 -2.33 -2.80
C ARG A 157 -14.03 -1.09 -3.52
N GLY A 158 -15.31 -1.11 -3.87
CA GLY A 158 -15.98 0.01 -4.55
C GLY A 158 -15.56 0.22 -6.00
N MET A 159 -14.75 -0.67 -6.58
CA MET A 159 -14.42 -0.62 -8.02
C MET A 159 -15.59 -1.19 -8.83
N CYS A 160 -15.84 -0.60 -10.00
CA CYS A 160 -16.78 -1.13 -10.98
C CYS A 160 -16.17 -1.11 -12.38
N VAL A 161 -16.70 -1.97 -13.26
CA VAL A 161 -16.30 -2.05 -14.67
C VAL A 161 -17.43 -1.48 -15.51
N ILE A 162 -17.09 -0.50 -16.38
CA ILE A 162 -18.02 0.09 -17.34
C ILE A 162 -17.44 -0.12 -18.73
N ASP A 163 -18.24 -0.73 -19.62
CA ASP A 163 -17.84 -1.12 -20.96
C ASP A 163 -18.50 -0.23 -22.04
N ALA A 164 -17.74 0.16 -23.05
CA ALA A 164 -18.18 1.05 -24.12
C ALA A 164 -19.26 0.47 -25.04
N HIS A 165 -19.44 -0.86 -25.05
CA HIS A 165 -20.45 -1.50 -25.90
C HIS A 165 -21.89 -1.41 -25.35
N ARG A 166 -22.06 -0.87 -24.12
CA ARG A 166 -23.37 -0.60 -23.52
C ARG A 166 -24.03 0.63 -24.15
N ASP A 167 -25.34 0.77 -23.93
CA ASP A 167 -26.07 1.96 -24.35
C ASP A 167 -25.54 3.23 -23.65
N HIS A 168 -25.54 4.34 -24.38
CA HIS A 168 -25.00 5.62 -23.88
C HIS A 168 -25.65 6.07 -22.56
N ASP A 169 -26.98 5.97 -22.49
CA ASP A 169 -27.73 6.38 -21.30
C ASP A 169 -27.45 5.45 -20.09
N GLU A 170 -27.15 4.17 -20.37
CA GLU A 170 -26.73 3.23 -19.36
C GLU A 170 -25.34 3.57 -18.82
N ILE A 171 -24.39 3.86 -19.72
CA ILE A 171 -23.05 4.30 -19.33
C ILE A 171 -23.10 5.56 -18.45
N GLU A 172 -23.86 6.61 -18.87
CA GLU A 172 -24.00 7.81 -18.07
C GLU A 172 -24.62 7.54 -16.69
N ARG A 173 -25.62 6.71 -16.62
CA ARG A 173 -26.29 6.35 -15.37
C ARG A 173 -25.31 5.64 -14.40
N GLU A 174 -24.49 4.70 -14.89
CA GLU A 174 -23.49 4.02 -14.08
C GLU A 174 -22.39 4.99 -13.61
N ILE A 175 -21.92 5.90 -14.49
CA ILE A 175 -20.95 6.94 -14.15
C ILE A 175 -21.52 7.84 -13.02
N ARG A 176 -22.76 8.32 -13.15
CA ARG A 176 -23.40 9.14 -12.11
C ARG A 176 -23.57 8.39 -10.79
N THR A 177 -23.86 7.10 -10.85
CA THR A 177 -23.96 6.24 -9.67
C THR A 177 -22.61 6.16 -8.95
N PHE A 178 -21.52 5.96 -9.68
CA PHE A 178 -20.17 5.93 -9.11
C PHE A 178 -19.75 7.31 -8.57
N GLN A 179 -20.05 8.38 -9.34
CA GLN A 179 -19.71 9.76 -8.99
C GLN A 179 -20.37 10.22 -7.69
N ALA A 180 -21.59 9.76 -7.40
CA ALA A 180 -22.32 10.15 -6.20
C ALA A 180 -21.54 9.86 -4.89
N GLU A 181 -20.73 8.79 -4.90
CA GLU A 181 -19.87 8.42 -3.76
C GLU A 181 -18.39 8.81 -3.99
N ASN A 182 -17.99 9.01 -5.26
CA ASN A 182 -16.62 9.28 -5.66
C ASN A 182 -16.58 10.45 -6.65
N PRO A 183 -16.74 11.71 -6.20
CA PRO A 183 -16.84 12.87 -7.09
C PRO A 183 -15.64 12.99 -8.05
N MET A 184 -14.42 12.81 -7.55
CA MET A 184 -13.21 12.69 -8.37
C MET A 184 -13.10 11.26 -8.90
N MET A 185 -13.54 11.04 -10.12
CA MET A 185 -13.56 9.72 -10.76
C MET A 185 -12.19 9.35 -11.34
N TYR A 186 -11.58 8.30 -10.82
CA TYR A 186 -10.37 7.69 -11.35
C TYR A 186 -10.76 6.56 -12.31
N ILE A 187 -10.51 6.75 -13.60
CA ILE A 187 -10.94 5.89 -14.69
C ILE A 187 -9.70 5.31 -15.36
N GLN A 188 -9.55 4.00 -15.30
CA GLN A 188 -8.40 3.31 -15.85
C GLN A 188 -8.84 2.28 -16.88
N GLN A 189 -8.11 2.20 -18.00
CA GLN A 189 -8.32 1.13 -18.97
C GLN A 189 -8.20 -0.23 -18.30
N LYS A 190 -9.19 -1.08 -18.51
CA LYS A 190 -9.15 -2.46 -18.03
C LYS A 190 -8.12 -3.23 -18.85
N ILE A 191 -7.17 -3.84 -18.17
CA ILE A 191 -6.11 -4.64 -18.77
C ILE A 191 -6.48 -6.11 -18.65
N GLU A 192 -6.35 -6.85 -19.75
CA GLU A 192 -6.42 -8.30 -19.72
C GLU A 192 -5.14 -8.87 -19.07
N LEU A 193 -5.33 -9.64 -18.02
CA LEU A 193 -4.26 -10.27 -17.29
C LEU A 193 -4.12 -11.73 -17.71
N PRO A 194 -2.89 -12.29 -17.71
CA PRO A 194 -2.66 -13.71 -18.01
C PRO A 194 -3.05 -14.61 -16.81
N GLY A 195 -4.18 -14.32 -16.15
CA GLY A 195 -4.67 -15.02 -14.96
C GLY A 195 -3.88 -14.75 -13.69
N ARG A 196 -2.92 -13.81 -13.71
CA ARG A 196 -2.11 -13.41 -12.54
C ARG A 196 -1.65 -11.97 -12.63
N ASP A 197 -1.30 -11.43 -11.48
CA ASP A 197 -0.45 -10.25 -11.31
C ASP A 197 0.60 -10.52 -10.23
N LEU A 198 1.60 -9.66 -10.15
CA LEU A 198 2.80 -9.84 -9.33
C LEU A 198 2.81 -8.83 -8.19
N GLY A 199 3.14 -9.29 -6.97
CA GLY A 199 3.52 -8.46 -5.86
C GLY A 199 5.02 -8.55 -5.65
N MET A 200 5.75 -7.48 -5.95
CA MET A 200 7.20 -7.43 -5.87
C MET A 200 7.62 -6.72 -4.60
N VAL A 201 8.35 -7.40 -3.72
CA VAL A 201 8.64 -6.97 -2.35
C VAL A 201 9.99 -6.28 -2.29
N PHE A 202 10.01 -5.12 -1.61
CA PHE A 202 11.21 -4.31 -1.41
C PHE A 202 11.37 -3.93 0.07
N LEU A 203 12.62 -3.90 0.53
CA LEU A 203 13.04 -3.41 1.83
C LEU A 203 14.24 -2.47 1.63
N ASP A 204 14.10 -1.20 2.06
CA ASP A 204 15.11 -0.14 1.91
C ASP A 204 15.60 0.02 0.44
N GLY A 205 14.67 -0.14 -0.51
CA GLY A 205 14.96 -0.10 -1.94
C GLY A 205 15.48 -1.40 -2.54
N ASP A 206 15.89 -2.37 -1.73
CA ASP A 206 16.41 -3.65 -2.18
C ASP A 206 15.28 -4.64 -2.50
N TYR A 207 15.39 -5.31 -3.64
CA TYR A 207 14.45 -6.35 -4.06
C TYR A 207 14.61 -7.62 -3.25
N LEU A 208 13.54 -8.07 -2.57
CA LEU A 208 13.55 -9.30 -1.77
C LEU A 208 12.98 -10.51 -2.52
N GLY A 209 12.01 -10.31 -3.41
CA GLY A 209 11.39 -11.40 -4.14
C GLY A 209 10.03 -11.05 -4.72
N THR A 210 9.44 -11.98 -5.47
CA THR A 210 8.15 -11.81 -6.14
C THR A 210 7.21 -12.97 -5.85
N TYR A 211 6.01 -12.66 -5.40
CA TYR A 211 4.89 -13.61 -5.40
C TYR A 211 3.88 -13.24 -6.48
N ALA A 212 3.25 -14.25 -7.08
CA ALA A 212 2.10 -14.06 -7.95
C ALA A 212 0.80 -14.16 -7.14
N ARG A 213 -0.18 -13.34 -7.50
CA ARG A 213 -1.59 -13.54 -7.14
C ARG A 213 -2.27 -14.18 -8.35
N VAL A 214 -2.62 -15.44 -8.24
CA VAL A 214 -3.21 -16.22 -9.33
C VAL A 214 -4.72 -16.23 -9.13
N SER A 215 -5.48 -15.76 -10.14
CA SER A 215 -6.95 -15.76 -10.11
C SER A 215 -7.51 -17.17 -10.13
N LYS A 216 -8.70 -17.35 -9.57
CA LYS A 216 -9.45 -18.59 -9.65
C LYS A 216 -10.64 -18.38 -10.60
N GLY A 217 -10.62 -19.06 -11.76
CA GLY A 217 -11.69 -18.97 -12.77
C GLY A 217 -11.70 -17.62 -13.53
N ASP A 218 -12.89 -17.18 -13.96
CA ASP A 218 -13.10 -16.02 -14.84
C ASP A 218 -13.17 -14.67 -14.10
N ALA A 219 -12.60 -14.56 -12.87
CA ALA A 219 -12.58 -13.31 -12.15
C ALA A 219 -11.76 -12.25 -12.92
N TRP A 220 -12.32 -11.07 -13.14
CA TRP A 220 -11.65 -9.95 -13.82
C TRP A 220 -10.47 -9.37 -13.03
N ASN A 221 -10.31 -9.76 -11.76
CA ASN A 221 -9.21 -9.36 -10.89
C ASN A 221 -8.57 -10.56 -10.19
N THR A 222 -7.37 -10.40 -9.71
CA THR A 222 -6.52 -11.42 -9.08
C THR A 222 -6.52 -11.37 -7.56
N THR A 223 -7.42 -10.58 -6.96
CA THR A 223 -7.39 -10.36 -5.51
C THR A 223 -7.66 -11.64 -4.73
N ILE A 224 -6.97 -11.79 -3.61
CA ILE A 224 -7.17 -12.94 -2.70
C ILE A 224 -8.61 -13.00 -2.17
N HIS A 225 -9.27 -11.85 -2.00
CA HIS A 225 -10.69 -11.81 -1.63
C HIS A 225 -11.64 -12.40 -2.68
N SER A 226 -11.24 -12.38 -3.96
CA SER A 226 -11.97 -13.02 -5.05
C SER A 226 -11.57 -14.49 -5.25
N GLY A 227 -10.90 -15.12 -4.28
CA GLY A 227 -10.48 -16.51 -4.30
C GLY A 227 -9.12 -16.77 -4.93
N GLY A 228 -8.35 -15.72 -5.22
CA GLY A 228 -6.98 -15.84 -5.70
C GLY A 228 -6.07 -16.55 -4.67
N LYS A 229 -4.97 -17.11 -5.17
CA LYS A 229 -3.94 -17.78 -4.33
C LYS A 229 -2.58 -17.14 -4.57
N TYR A 230 -1.74 -17.17 -3.55
CA TYR A 230 -0.32 -16.83 -3.68
C TYR A 230 0.45 -18.01 -4.30
N ALA A 231 1.40 -17.69 -5.15
CA ALA A 231 2.32 -18.65 -5.75
C ALA A 231 3.69 -17.98 -5.91
N ALA A 232 4.76 -18.79 -5.89
CA ALA A 232 6.08 -18.30 -6.24
C ALA A 232 6.12 -17.91 -7.74
N HIS A 233 6.87 -16.84 -8.04
CA HIS A 233 7.12 -16.40 -9.40
C HIS A 233 8.53 -15.84 -9.53
N THR A 234 9.21 -16.19 -10.61
CA THR A 234 10.53 -15.64 -10.95
C THR A 234 10.37 -14.71 -12.15
N PRO A 235 10.33 -13.39 -11.92
CA PRO A 235 10.22 -12.41 -13.01
C PRO A 235 11.56 -12.27 -13.74
N SER A 236 11.52 -11.71 -14.95
CA SER A 236 12.74 -11.32 -15.65
C SER A 236 13.44 -10.13 -14.99
N ASP A 237 14.73 -9.95 -15.22
CA ASP A 237 15.51 -8.80 -14.73
C ASP A 237 14.89 -7.46 -15.18
N ALA A 238 14.29 -7.41 -16.38
CA ALA A 238 13.60 -6.21 -16.87
C ALA A 238 12.37 -5.85 -16.03
N VAL A 239 11.63 -6.84 -15.55
CA VAL A 239 10.48 -6.66 -14.65
C VAL A 239 10.95 -6.22 -13.27
N ILE A 240 12.02 -6.80 -12.74
CA ILE A 240 12.64 -6.38 -11.47
C ILE A 240 13.10 -4.92 -11.56
N ALA A 241 13.83 -4.57 -12.62
CA ALA A 241 14.31 -3.21 -12.85
C ALA A 241 13.17 -2.20 -13.00
N LEU A 242 12.04 -2.58 -13.63
CA LEU A 242 10.85 -1.75 -13.72
C LEU A 242 10.26 -1.48 -12.33
N ALA A 243 10.06 -2.51 -11.53
CA ALA A 243 9.51 -2.39 -10.18
C ALA A 243 10.43 -1.57 -9.26
N GLN A 244 11.75 -1.74 -9.39
CA GLN A 244 12.75 -0.97 -8.65
C GLN A 244 12.68 0.52 -9.00
N ARG A 245 12.55 0.88 -10.28
CA ARG A 245 12.33 2.27 -10.69
C ARG A 245 10.97 2.80 -10.20
N ALA A 246 9.95 1.97 -10.15
CA ALA A 246 8.61 2.38 -9.70
C ALA A 246 8.54 2.71 -8.21
N GLN A 247 9.23 1.95 -7.34
CA GLN A 247 9.24 2.18 -5.90
C GLN A 247 10.16 3.33 -5.49
N ALA A 248 11.25 3.59 -6.22
CA ALA A 248 12.28 4.55 -5.86
C ALA A 248 11.77 5.97 -5.54
N PRO A 249 10.82 6.58 -6.27
CA PRO A 249 10.32 7.92 -5.97
C PRO A 249 9.59 8.06 -4.63
N PHE A 250 9.22 6.94 -3.99
CA PHE A 250 8.46 6.95 -2.73
C PHE A 250 9.35 6.79 -1.51
N ALA A 251 10.60 6.32 -1.69
CA ALA A 251 11.58 6.15 -0.61
C ALA A 251 11.02 5.43 0.63
N MET A 252 10.27 4.35 0.40
CA MET A 252 9.66 3.56 1.47
C MET A 252 10.67 2.58 2.05
N ASP A 253 10.69 2.44 3.39
CA ASP A 253 11.50 1.40 4.04
C ASP A 253 11.00 0.00 3.69
N PHE A 254 9.68 -0.22 3.67
CA PHE A 254 9.09 -1.48 3.21
C PHE A 254 7.90 -1.22 2.29
N THR A 255 7.91 -1.81 1.10
CA THR A 255 6.84 -1.65 0.12
C THR A 255 6.66 -2.88 -0.75
N THR A 256 5.54 -2.93 -1.49
CA THR A 256 5.34 -3.85 -2.61
C THR A 256 4.90 -3.07 -3.84
N VAL A 257 5.39 -3.49 -5.01
CA VAL A 257 4.98 -2.96 -6.31
C VAL A 257 4.09 -3.98 -7.00
N ASP A 258 2.91 -3.56 -7.41
CA ASP A 258 1.97 -4.39 -8.14
C ASP A 258 2.22 -4.26 -9.64
N VAL A 259 2.70 -5.36 -10.25
CA VAL A 259 3.12 -5.43 -11.67
C VAL A 259 2.27 -6.45 -12.42
N ALA A 260 1.89 -6.12 -13.64
CA ALA A 260 1.32 -7.08 -14.59
C ALA A 260 2.25 -7.29 -15.78
N GLU A 261 2.46 -8.54 -16.15
CA GLU A 261 3.12 -8.93 -17.40
C GLU A 261 2.06 -9.03 -18.50
N THR A 262 2.02 -8.06 -19.40
CA THR A 262 1.06 -8.04 -20.53
C THR A 262 1.73 -8.40 -21.84
N ALA A 263 0.95 -8.70 -22.87
CA ALA A 263 1.47 -8.95 -24.22
C ALA A 263 2.25 -7.76 -24.80
N ALA A 264 1.93 -6.53 -24.36
CA ALA A 264 2.61 -5.30 -24.77
C ALA A 264 3.83 -4.95 -23.90
N GLY A 265 4.15 -5.78 -22.91
CA GLY A 265 5.22 -5.58 -21.93
C GLY A 265 4.70 -5.40 -20.49
N PRO A 266 5.61 -5.31 -19.53
CA PRO A 266 5.23 -5.17 -18.12
C PRO A 266 4.75 -3.75 -17.82
N ILE A 267 3.72 -3.65 -16.97
CA ILE A 267 3.14 -2.40 -16.48
C ILE A 267 2.99 -2.44 -14.98
N VAL A 268 2.99 -1.26 -14.34
CA VAL A 268 2.79 -1.10 -12.91
C VAL A 268 1.37 -0.62 -12.66
N PHE A 269 0.67 -1.26 -11.71
CA PHE A 269 -0.63 -0.81 -11.25
C PHE A 269 -0.54 0.19 -10.09
N GLU A 270 0.27 -0.13 -9.09
CA GLU A 270 0.45 0.71 -7.91
C GLU A 270 1.72 0.31 -7.12
N VAL A 271 2.13 1.22 -6.24
CA VAL A 271 3.09 0.97 -5.16
C VAL A 271 2.33 1.06 -3.84
N SER A 272 2.53 0.10 -2.95
CA SER A 272 1.75 -0.02 -1.71
C SER A 272 2.46 0.63 -0.54
N ALA A 273 1.79 1.51 0.21
CA ALA A 273 2.31 2.07 1.47
C ALA A 273 2.56 1.00 2.54
N PHE A 274 1.80 -0.10 2.51
CA PHE A 274 1.84 -1.14 3.54
C PHE A 274 1.94 -2.53 2.89
N GLY A 275 3.10 -2.86 2.39
CA GLY A 275 3.39 -4.06 1.61
C GLY A 275 2.87 -5.39 2.17
N GLY A 276 2.69 -6.38 1.32
CA GLY A 276 2.01 -7.64 1.58
C GLY A 276 2.85 -8.68 2.30
N PHE A 277 2.92 -8.67 3.64
CA PHE A 277 3.63 -9.69 4.43
C PHE A 277 3.13 -11.11 4.13
N ARG A 278 1.80 -11.26 4.01
CA ARG A 278 1.22 -12.58 3.75
C ARG A 278 1.62 -13.13 2.38
N GLY A 279 1.64 -12.30 1.35
CA GLY A 279 2.09 -12.71 0.03
C GLY A 279 3.56 -13.11 0.01
N ALA A 280 4.42 -12.37 0.73
CA ALA A 280 5.83 -12.73 0.90
C ALA A 280 6.00 -14.08 1.60
N LEU A 281 5.25 -14.32 2.68
CA LEU A 281 5.36 -15.57 3.44
C LEU A 281 4.75 -16.75 2.67
N GLU A 282 3.49 -16.67 2.24
CA GLU A 282 2.77 -17.79 1.63
C GLU A 282 3.22 -18.05 0.17
N GLY A 283 3.67 -17.00 -0.55
CA GLY A 283 4.09 -17.13 -1.93
C GLY A 283 5.55 -17.54 -2.11
N ILE A 284 6.45 -17.02 -1.29
CA ILE A 284 7.90 -17.17 -1.48
C ILE A 284 8.69 -17.49 -0.19
N GLY A 285 8.00 -17.79 0.92
CA GLY A 285 8.64 -18.22 2.17
C GLY A 285 9.42 -17.14 2.91
N ILE A 286 9.25 -15.86 2.55
CA ILE A 286 9.97 -14.74 3.19
C ILE A 286 9.19 -14.24 4.40
N ASN A 287 9.79 -14.29 5.59
CA ASN A 287 9.27 -13.64 6.79
C ASN A 287 9.58 -12.14 6.75
N ALA A 288 8.71 -11.37 6.09
CA ALA A 288 8.90 -9.94 5.92
C ALA A 288 8.81 -9.15 7.24
N ALA A 289 8.13 -9.68 8.25
CA ALA A 289 8.06 -9.05 9.58
C ALA A 289 9.43 -9.05 10.25
N ASP A 290 10.13 -10.17 10.24
CA ASP A 290 11.47 -10.30 10.81
C ASP A 290 12.48 -9.41 10.09
N LEU A 291 12.52 -9.49 8.76
CA LEU A 291 13.44 -8.69 7.97
C LEU A 291 13.23 -7.18 8.18
N TYR A 292 11.96 -6.76 8.27
CA TYR A 292 11.64 -5.34 8.50
C TYR A 292 12.03 -4.92 9.93
N THR A 293 11.75 -5.74 10.94
CA THR A 293 12.17 -5.47 12.33
C THR A 293 13.70 -5.37 12.42
N GLU A 294 14.43 -6.31 11.84
CA GLU A 294 15.90 -6.27 11.83
C GLU A 294 16.44 -5.03 11.11
N HIS A 295 15.83 -4.63 9.98
CA HIS A 295 16.19 -3.40 9.30
C HIS A 295 16.02 -2.18 10.23
N VAL A 296 14.86 -2.06 10.88
CA VAL A 296 14.56 -0.96 11.82
C VAL A 296 15.59 -0.92 12.95
N LEU A 297 15.86 -2.04 13.60
CA LEU A 297 16.81 -2.12 14.71
C LEU A 297 18.25 -1.75 14.27
N ARG A 298 18.70 -2.27 13.12
CA ARG A 298 19.99 -1.86 12.54
C ARG A 298 20.06 -0.37 12.20
N GLN A 299 18.93 0.24 11.81
CA GLN A 299 18.90 1.67 11.56
C GLN A 299 18.94 2.47 12.88
N LEU A 300 18.32 1.99 13.96
CA LEU A 300 18.37 2.65 15.29
C LEU A 300 19.76 2.60 15.90
N ALA A 301 20.52 1.52 15.67
CA ALA A 301 21.87 1.35 16.22
C ALA A 301 22.98 2.17 15.50
N LYS A 302 22.63 2.87 14.39
CA LYS A 302 23.57 3.79 13.67
C LYS A 302 23.56 5.16 14.28
#